data_acbbcc950fdf013fdc013d2e9b88cd7f
#
_entry.id   acbbcc950fdf013fdc013d2e9b88cd7f
#
_cell.length_a   1.000
_cell.length_b   1.000
_cell.length_c   1.000
_cell.angle_alpha   90.00
_cell.angle_beta   90.00
_cell.angle_gamma   90.00
#
_symmetry.space_group_name_H-M   'P 1'
#
loop_
_entity.id
_entity.type
_entity.pdbx_description
1 polymer ?
#
loop_
_entity_poly.entity_id
_entity_poly.type
_entity_poly.pdbx_seq_one_letter_code
_entity_poly.pdbx_strand_id
1 'polypeptide(L)'
;MKKFLRFPLYAAMAAIMTFNFSACSDDDDPDGGDTELSEKDKRYQAIADQFTKNTVIVTYTGLADQTEALVEKLKALKADKTDDNVKSVCETFLNARAWWEKSEAFLFGAASDFGIDPHIDSWPLDLDGLLDEMKNTSHITAMEAEDADVWAGVKLGPELLGFHGIEYIMFEAGSPKAVSKIKDKELTYAIAVAGDLRNKCYQLQISWAGADTVSYTHLRA
;
A
#
# COMPACT_ATOMS: atom_id res chain seq x y z
N MET A 1 -35.94 -15.51 12.41
CA MET A 1 -35.96 -14.18 13.02
C MET A 1 -34.70 -13.98 13.85
N LYS A 2 -33.68 -13.29 13.34
CA LYS A 2 -32.52 -12.67 14.02
C LYS A 2 -31.56 -12.11 12.96
N LYS A 3 -31.95 -11.01 12.30
CA LYS A 3 -31.13 -10.28 11.31
C LYS A 3 -31.27 -8.77 11.44
N PHE A 4 -31.27 -8.20 12.64
CA PHE A 4 -31.45 -6.75 12.81
C PHE A 4 -30.62 -6.15 13.93
N LEU A 5 -29.36 -6.56 14.11
CA LEU A 5 -28.54 -5.95 15.17
C LEU A 5 -27.06 -5.66 14.76
N ARG A 6 -26.78 -5.49 13.48
CA ARG A 6 -25.42 -5.15 13.04
C ARG A 6 -25.26 -3.76 12.39
N PHE A 7 -26.35 -3.04 12.19
CA PHE A 7 -26.32 -1.73 11.55
C PHE A 7 -26.00 -0.50 12.43
N PRO A 8 -26.20 -0.51 13.76
CA PRO A 8 -25.89 0.69 14.55
C PRO A 8 -24.42 0.83 14.95
N LEU A 9 -23.57 -0.20 14.77
CA LEU A 9 -22.18 -0.11 15.19
C LEU A 9 -21.30 0.66 14.19
N TYR A 10 -21.66 0.63 12.90
CA TYR A 10 -20.91 1.34 11.86
C TYR A 10 -21.27 2.84 11.76
N ALA A 11 -22.45 3.22 12.17
CA ALA A 11 -22.86 4.63 12.23
C ALA A 11 -22.17 5.41 13.37
N ALA A 12 -21.71 4.72 14.42
CA ALA A 12 -21.00 5.34 15.53
C ALA A 12 -19.50 5.58 15.22
N MET A 13 -18.92 4.89 14.24
CA MET A 13 -17.52 5.06 13.85
C MET A 13 -17.31 6.23 12.86
N ALA A 14 -18.32 6.58 12.08
CA ALA A 14 -18.23 7.73 11.17
C ALA A 14 -18.31 9.09 11.88
N ALA A 15 -18.73 9.14 13.15
CA ALA A 15 -18.88 10.38 13.92
C ALA A 15 -17.63 10.78 14.72
N ILE A 16 -16.56 9.98 14.69
CA ILE A 16 -15.34 10.22 15.52
C ILE A 16 -14.23 10.93 14.74
N MET A 17 -14.37 11.14 13.44
CA MET A 17 -13.39 11.90 12.64
C MET A 17 -13.68 13.41 12.53
N THR A 18 -14.49 13.97 13.40
CA THR A 18 -14.39 15.40 13.66
C THR A 18 -13.21 15.63 14.58
N PHE A 19 -12.06 15.90 14.01
CA PHE A 19 -10.86 16.29 14.72
C PHE A 19 -11.15 17.53 15.57
N ASN A 20 -11.43 17.30 16.87
CA ASN A 20 -11.28 18.35 17.85
C ASN A 20 -9.78 18.59 18.03
N PHE A 21 -9.17 19.44 17.23
CA PHE A 21 -7.95 20.13 17.61
C PHE A 21 -8.29 21.15 18.70
N SER A 22 -8.52 20.66 19.91
CA SER A 22 -8.38 21.52 21.10
C SER A 22 -6.89 21.75 21.32
N ALA A 23 -6.33 22.74 20.65
CA ALA A 23 -5.09 23.32 21.08
C ALA A 23 -5.33 23.95 22.45
N CYS A 24 -4.55 23.55 23.44
CA CYS A 24 -4.53 24.17 24.76
C CYS A 24 -4.36 25.69 24.63
N SER A 25 -5.42 26.43 24.87
CA SER A 25 -5.35 27.81 25.35
C SER A 25 -6.06 27.78 26.69
N ASP A 26 -5.30 28.07 27.76
CA ASP A 26 -5.86 28.46 29.04
C ASP A 26 -6.63 29.78 28.83
N ASP A 27 -7.92 29.67 28.65
CA ASP A 27 -8.90 30.70 28.98
C ASP A 27 -10.26 30.01 29.09
N ASP A 28 -10.77 29.96 30.32
CA ASP A 28 -12.09 29.55 30.71
C ASP A 28 -13.16 30.45 30.04
N ASP A 29 -13.81 29.99 28.98
CA ASP A 29 -15.06 30.60 28.53
C ASP A 29 -16.08 29.50 28.17
N PRO A 30 -17.20 29.40 28.92
CA PRO A 30 -18.20 28.36 28.73
C PRO A 30 -19.32 28.82 27.78
N ASP A 31 -19.00 29.19 26.55
CA ASP A 31 -20.03 29.50 25.56
C ASP A 31 -19.80 28.71 24.26
N GLY A 32 -20.65 27.70 24.02
CA GLY A 32 -20.60 26.81 22.86
C GLY A 32 -21.05 27.48 21.57
N GLY A 33 -20.34 28.53 21.17
CA GLY A 33 -20.46 29.14 19.85
C GLY A 33 -19.44 28.56 18.87
N ASP A 34 -19.78 28.49 17.57
CA ASP A 34 -18.84 28.26 16.47
C ASP A 34 -17.64 29.18 16.61
N THR A 35 -16.56 28.69 17.23
CA THR A 35 -15.35 29.48 17.41
C THR A 35 -14.67 29.61 16.06
N GLU A 36 -14.81 30.76 15.44
CA GLU A 36 -14.08 31.10 14.21
C GLU A 36 -12.58 30.91 14.45
N LEU A 37 -11.92 30.08 13.58
CA LEU A 37 -10.50 29.78 13.70
C LEU A 37 -9.68 31.09 13.76
N SER A 38 -8.69 31.14 14.64
CA SER A 38 -7.77 32.27 14.70
C SER A 38 -7.03 32.44 13.36
N GLU A 39 -6.55 33.64 13.07
CA GLU A 39 -5.73 33.91 11.86
C GLU A 39 -4.47 33.01 11.80
N LYS A 40 -3.94 32.63 12.95
CA LYS A 40 -2.83 31.67 13.06
C LYS A 40 -3.27 30.27 12.64
N ASP A 41 -4.43 29.81 13.09
CA ASP A 41 -4.95 28.48 12.78
C ASP A 41 -5.36 28.38 11.31
N LYS A 42 -5.94 29.42 10.74
CA LYS A 42 -6.23 29.54 9.30
C LYS A 42 -4.95 29.36 8.47
N ARG A 43 -3.83 29.96 8.90
CA ARG A 43 -2.53 29.79 8.23
C ARG A 43 -1.99 28.38 8.36
N TYR A 44 -2.08 27.75 9.52
CA TYR A 44 -1.65 26.36 9.70
C TYR A 44 -2.50 25.41 8.88
N GLN A 45 -3.80 25.60 8.83
CA GLN A 45 -4.69 24.84 7.98
C GLN A 45 -4.29 24.95 6.51
N ALA A 46 -4.06 26.15 6.02
CA ALA A 46 -3.64 26.39 4.63
C ALA A 46 -2.31 25.70 4.30
N ILE A 47 -1.35 25.69 5.23
CA ILE A 47 -0.06 24.97 5.07
C ILE A 47 -0.30 23.46 5.04
N ALA A 48 -1.10 22.92 5.96
CA ALA A 48 -1.42 21.50 6.00
C ALA A 48 -2.14 21.05 4.72
N ASP A 49 -3.12 21.80 4.26
CA ASP A 49 -3.86 21.51 3.02
C ASP A 49 -2.92 21.53 1.80
N GLN A 50 -2.04 22.52 1.73
CA GLN A 50 -1.05 22.61 0.64
C GLN A 50 -0.06 21.45 0.68
N PHE A 51 0.46 21.09 1.86
CA PHE A 51 1.36 19.95 2.03
C PHE A 51 0.68 18.64 1.63
N THR A 52 -0.53 18.41 2.13
CA THR A 52 -1.31 17.21 1.80
C THR A 52 -1.55 17.12 0.29
N LYS A 53 -2.05 18.18 -0.33
CA LYS A 53 -2.41 18.19 -1.75
C LYS A 53 -1.19 18.10 -2.67
N ASN A 54 -0.12 18.85 -2.38
CA ASN A 54 0.98 19.03 -3.32
C ASN A 54 2.16 18.09 -3.04
N THR A 55 2.20 17.43 -1.88
CA THR A 55 3.29 16.52 -1.51
C THR A 55 2.75 15.12 -1.25
N VAL A 56 1.89 14.93 -0.26
CA VAL A 56 1.46 13.60 0.18
C VAL A 56 0.67 12.89 -0.92
N ILE A 57 -0.41 13.49 -1.40
CA ILE A 57 -1.27 12.89 -2.44
C ILE A 57 -0.49 12.65 -3.73
N VAL A 58 0.37 13.59 -4.14
CA VAL A 58 1.21 13.43 -5.34
C VAL A 58 2.17 12.27 -5.18
N THR A 59 2.78 12.10 -4.00
CA THR A 59 3.72 11.00 -3.73
C THR A 59 3.01 9.65 -3.76
N TYR A 60 1.89 9.51 -3.06
CA TYR A 60 1.13 8.26 -3.06
C TYR A 60 0.46 7.94 -4.40
N THR A 61 0.09 8.97 -5.18
CA THR A 61 -0.37 8.75 -6.57
C THR A 61 0.75 8.18 -7.43
N GLY A 62 1.95 8.78 -7.38
CA GLY A 62 3.10 8.27 -8.12
C GLY A 62 3.49 6.84 -7.69
N LEU A 63 3.40 6.53 -6.39
CA LEU A 63 3.64 5.18 -5.87
C LEU A 63 2.60 4.18 -6.40
N ALA A 64 1.31 4.51 -6.33
CA ALA A 64 0.22 3.68 -6.81
C ALA A 64 0.36 3.37 -8.32
N ASP A 65 0.63 4.40 -9.13
CA ASP A 65 0.82 4.25 -10.58
C ASP A 65 2.01 3.33 -10.90
N GLN A 66 3.12 3.45 -10.17
CA GLN A 66 4.31 2.62 -10.41
C GLN A 66 4.12 1.18 -9.91
N THR A 67 3.39 0.96 -8.83
CA THR A 67 3.09 -0.40 -8.37
C THR A 67 2.07 -1.11 -9.27
N GLU A 68 1.09 -0.40 -9.85
CA GLU A 68 0.24 -0.95 -10.91
C GLU A 68 1.08 -1.36 -12.13
N ALA A 69 1.95 -0.45 -12.60
CA ALA A 69 2.85 -0.75 -13.71
C ALA A 69 3.76 -1.95 -13.40
N LEU A 70 4.22 -2.12 -12.16
CA LEU A 70 5.05 -3.23 -11.73
C LEU A 70 4.32 -4.58 -11.89
N VAL A 71 3.05 -4.65 -11.47
CA VAL A 71 2.21 -5.85 -11.66
C VAL A 71 2.11 -6.21 -13.15
N GLU A 72 1.83 -5.23 -14.01
CA GLU A 72 1.70 -5.46 -15.45
C GLU A 72 3.03 -5.90 -16.10
N LYS A 73 4.15 -5.33 -15.67
CA LYS A 73 5.47 -5.75 -16.15
C LYS A 73 5.86 -7.16 -15.70
N LEU A 74 5.53 -7.55 -14.46
CA LEU A 74 5.73 -8.91 -13.98
C LEU A 74 4.88 -9.93 -14.76
N LYS A 75 3.62 -9.60 -15.06
CA LYS A 75 2.76 -10.44 -15.91
C LYS A 75 3.33 -10.58 -17.32
N ALA A 76 3.80 -9.48 -17.90
CA ALA A 76 4.44 -9.51 -19.23
C ALA A 76 5.70 -10.37 -19.23
N LEU A 77 6.54 -10.27 -18.19
CA LEU A 77 7.73 -11.12 -18.02
C LEU A 77 7.34 -12.61 -17.88
N LYS A 78 6.27 -12.92 -17.15
CA LYS A 78 5.80 -14.31 -17.03
C LYS A 78 5.32 -14.87 -18.36
N ALA A 79 4.68 -14.04 -19.19
CA ALA A 79 4.19 -14.43 -20.52
C ALA A 79 5.31 -14.55 -21.56
N ASP A 80 6.34 -13.69 -21.47
CA ASP A 80 7.48 -13.66 -22.40
C ASP A 80 8.79 -13.42 -21.60
N LYS A 81 9.49 -14.51 -21.29
CA LYS A 81 10.69 -14.54 -20.45
C LYS A 81 11.93 -14.11 -21.25
N THR A 82 12.20 -12.80 -21.24
CA THR A 82 13.36 -12.18 -21.86
C THR A 82 14.14 -11.31 -20.86
N ASP A 83 15.44 -11.12 -21.10
CA ASP A 83 16.26 -10.22 -20.25
C ASP A 83 15.78 -8.75 -20.38
N ASP A 84 15.22 -8.35 -21.50
CA ASP A 84 14.62 -7.02 -21.69
C ASP A 84 13.38 -6.83 -20.79
N ASN A 85 12.53 -7.85 -20.67
CA ASN A 85 11.39 -7.82 -19.75
C ASN A 85 11.85 -7.83 -18.29
N VAL A 86 12.89 -8.58 -17.92
CA VAL A 86 13.50 -8.51 -16.58
C VAL A 86 13.98 -7.10 -16.28
N LYS A 87 14.71 -6.48 -17.23
CA LYS A 87 15.19 -5.11 -17.08
C LYS A 87 14.03 -4.13 -16.88
N SER A 88 12.97 -4.25 -17.69
CA SER A 88 11.77 -3.41 -17.59
C SER A 88 11.08 -3.54 -16.23
N VAL A 89 10.97 -4.75 -15.66
CA VAL A 89 10.46 -4.98 -14.29
C VAL A 89 11.35 -4.29 -13.28
N CYS A 90 12.68 -4.50 -13.36
CA CYS A 90 13.62 -3.92 -12.40
C CYS A 90 13.63 -2.38 -12.43
N GLU A 91 13.56 -1.77 -13.60
CA GLU A 91 13.45 -0.31 -13.74
C GLU A 91 12.14 0.22 -13.11
N THR A 92 11.02 -0.47 -13.34
CA THR A 92 9.73 -0.10 -12.75
C THR A 92 9.73 -0.29 -11.23
N PHE A 93 10.33 -1.37 -10.73
CA PHE A 93 10.54 -1.61 -9.31
C PHE A 93 11.32 -0.46 -8.64
N LEU A 94 12.45 -0.05 -9.23
CA LEU A 94 13.26 1.04 -8.69
C LEU A 94 12.51 2.38 -8.70
N ASN A 95 11.68 2.62 -9.71
CA ASN A 95 10.81 3.80 -9.77
C ASN A 95 9.75 3.76 -8.66
N ALA A 96 9.09 2.62 -8.45
CA ALA A 96 8.12 2.45 -7.36
C ALA A 96 8.81 2.64 -6.00
N ARG A 97 9.97 2.01 -5.78
CA ARG A 97 10.76 2.16 -4.55
C ARG A 97 11.13 3.63 -4.29
N ALA A 98 11.53 4.37 -5.32
CA ALA A 98 11.86 5.80 -5.18
C ALA A 98 10.69 6.67 -4.74
N TRP A 99 9.44 6.30 -5.08
CA TRP A 99 8.24 6.97 -4.57
C TRP A 99 7.95 6.58 -3.12
N TRP A 100 8.17 5.32 -2.75
CA TRP A 100 8.03 4.86 -1.37
C TRP A 100 9.02 5.59 -0.44
N GLU A 101 10.28 5.64 -0.80
CA GLU A 101 11.33 6.37 -0.05
C GLU A 101 10.98 7.85 0.20
N LYS A 102 10.30 8.51 -0.76
CA LYS A 102 9.82 9.88 -0.56
C LYS A 102 8.72 9.97 0.50
N SER A 103 7.96 8.91 0.71
CA SER A 103 6.88 8.89 1.69
C SER A 103 7.34 8.69 3.14
N GLU A 104 8.60 8.31 3.36
CA GLU A 104 9.20 8.12 4.69
C GLU A 104 9.02 9.34 5.62
N ALA A 105 8.95 10.55 5.04
CA ALA A 105 8.74 11.78 5.81
C ALA A 105 7.31 11.91 6.39
N PHE A 106 6.35 11.06 5.99
CA PHE A 106 4.94 11.14 6.39
C PHE A 106 4.24 9.78 6.50
N LEU A 107 4.93 8.80 7.10
CA LEU A 107 4.37 7.47 7.43
C LEU A 107 3.43 7.50 8.66
N PHE A 108 2.72 8.58 8.87
CA PHE A 108 1.67 8.75 9.87
C PHE A 108 0.29 8.72 9.22
N GLY A 109 -0.78 8.83 10.02
CA GLY A 109 -2.15 8.74 9.52
C GLY A 109 -2.41 7.39 8.88
N ALA A 110 -2.88 7.35 7.63
CA ALA A 110 -3.32 6.12 6.97
C ALA A 110 -2.27 5.00 6.95
N ALA A 111 -0.98 5.30 6.85
CA ALA A 111 0.08 4.30 6.86
C ALA A 111 0.14 3.57 8.22
N SER A 112 0.12 4.32 9.32
CA SER A 112 0.14 3.77 10.68
C SER A 112 -1.23 3.22 11.11
N ASP A 113 -2.32 3.94 10.80
CA ASP A 113 -3.66 3.62 11.30
C ASP A 113 -4.19 2.31 10.72
N PHE A 114 -3.81 1.98 9.50
CA PHE A 114 -4.20 0.74 8.82
C PHE A 114 -3.10 -0.33 8.80
N GLY A 115 -1.95 -0.10 9.47
CA GLY A 115 -0.85 -1.04 9.50
C GLY A 115 -0.30 -1.38 8.10
N ILE A 116 -0.25 -0.38 7.20
CA ILE A 116 0.11 -0.59 5.79
C ILE A 116 1.61 -0.77 5.60
N ASP A 117 2.41 -0.02 6.33
CA ASP A 117 3.87 -0.02 6.22
C ASP A 117 4.48 -1.43 6.25
N PRO A 118 4.14 -2.34 7.19
CA PRO A 118 4.68 -3.70 7.18
C PRO A 118 4.32 -4.54 5.95
N HIS A 119 3.25 -4.21 5.23
CA HIS A 119 2.91 -4.86 3.96
C HIS A 119 3.75 -4.36 2.78
N ILE A 120 4.30 -3.16 2.89
CA ILE A 120 5.06 -2.51 1.82
C ILE A 120 6.56 -2.78 1.98
N ASP A 121 7.08 -2.63 3.22
CA ASP A 121 8.53 -2.55 3.44
C ASP A 121 8.99 -3.24 4.73
N SER A 122 8.48 -4.44 5.03
CA SER A 122 8.92 -5.20 6.20
C SER A 122 10.33 -5.72 6.04
N TRP A 123 11.19 -5.48 7.03
CA TRP A 123 12.57 -5.95 7.07
C TRP A 123 12.91 -6.56 8.44
N PRO A 124 13.67 -7.67 8.52
CA PRO A 124 14.28 -8.42 7.40
C PRO A 124 13.29 -9.31 6.66
N LEU A 125 13.59 -9.61 5.38
CA LEU A 125 12.90 -10.66 4.62
C LEU A 125 13.12 -12.01 5.30
N ASP A 126 12.03 -12.76 5.53
CA ASP A 126 12.11 -14.17 5.93
C ASP A 126 12.46 -15.04 4.70
N LEU A 127 13.74 -15.17 4.43
CA LEU A 127 14.22 -15.93 3.28
C LEU A 127 13.87 -17.42 3.37
N ASP A 128 13.95 -18.02 4.55
CA ASP A 128 13.62 -19.43 4.74
C ASP A 128 12.12 -19.66 4.50
N GLY A 129 11.27 -18.80 5.04
CA GLY A 129 9.84 -18.80 4.78
C GLY A 129 9.51 -18.62 3.30
N LEU A 130 10.16 -17.69 2.61
CA LEU A 130 9.98 -17.49 1.17
C LEU A 130 10.35 -18.73 0.36
N LEU A 131 11.48 -19.38 0.70
CA LEU A 131 11.91 -20.61 0.03
C LEU A 131 10.97 -21.79 0.33
N ASP A 132 10.33 -21.81 1.49
CA ASP A 132 9.31 -22.82 1.83
C ASP A 132 8.00 -22.56 1.10
N GLU A 133 7.58 -21.30 0.95
CA GLU A 133 6.45 -20.93 0.07
C GLU A 133 6.67 -21.39 -1.38
N MET A 134 7.90 -21.28 -1.89
CA MET A 134 8.23 -21.79 -3.22
C MET A 134 8.12 -23.32 -3.36
N LYS A 135 8.11 -24.06 -2.26
CA LYS A 135 7.92 -25.54 -2.25
C LYS A 135 6.44 -25.93 -2.06
N ASN A 136 5.62 -25.04 -1.55
CA ASN A 136 4.22 -25.27 -1.25
C ASN A 136 3.34 -25.17 -2.51
N THR A 137 3.09 -26.29 -3.15
CA THR A 137 2.31 -26.35 -4.41
C THR A 137 0.90 -25.77 -4.25
N SER A 138 0.24 -25.97 -3.09
CA SER A 138 -1.11 -25.44 -2.87
C SER A 138 -1.13 -23.93 -2.78
N HIS A 139 -0.12 -23.31 -2.17
CA HIS A 139 0.01 -21.86 -2.11
C HIS A 139 0.37 -21.28 -3.49
N ILE A 140 1.28 -21.91 -4.23
CA ILE A 140 1.58 -21.50 -5.61
C ILE A 140 0.32 -21.54 -6.48
N THR A 141 -0.49 -22.61 -6.37
CA THR A 141 -1.77 -22.70 -7.09
C THR A 141 -2.76 -21.61 -6.69
N ALA A 142 -2.83 -21.26 -5.41
CA ALA A 142 -3.67 -20.15 -4.94
C ALA A 142 -3.18 -18.79 -5.49
N MET A 143 -1.86 -18.60 -5.61
CA MET A 143 -1.26 -17.41 -6.20
C MET A 143 -1.37 -17.37 -7.75
N GLU A 144 -1.95 -18.37 -8.40
CA GLU A 144 -2.31 -18.36 -9.83
C GLU A 144 -3.79 -17.99 -10.07
N ALA A 145 -4.58 -17.88 -9.00
CA ALA A 145 -6.00 -17.52 -9.08
C ALA A 145 -6.20 -16.03 -9.37
N GLU A 146 -7.41 -15.66 -9.74
CA GLU A 146 -7.76 -14.26 -10.07
C GLU A 146 -7.59 -13.30 -8.87
N ASP A 147 -7.83 -13.80 -7.66
CA ASP A 147 -7.71 -13.10 -6.38
C ASP A 147 -6.37 -13.32 -5.67
N ALA A 148 -5.31 -13.66 -6.41
CA ALA A 148 -3.99 -13.98 -5.89
C ALA A 148 -3.39 -12.88 -5.01
N ASP A 149 -3.64 -11.62 -5.36
CA ASP A 149 -3.20 -10.45 -4.60
C ASP A 149 -3.89 -10.35 -3.22
N VAL A 150 -5.20 -10.61 -3.17
CA VAL A 150 -5.95 -10.65 -1.91
C VAL A 150 -5.50 -11.85 -1.06
N TRP A 151 -5.32 -13.01 -1.71
CA TRP A 151 -4.83 -14.20 -1.03
C TRP A 151 -3.45 -13.96 -0.41
N ALA A 152 -2.51 -13.37 -1.16
CA ALA A 152 -1.17 -13.05 -0.66
C ALA A 152 -1.23 -12.14 0.58
N GLY A 153 -1.96 -11.03 0.50
CA GLY A 153 -2.09 -10.08 1.61
C GLY A 153 -2.78 -10.61 2.86
N VAL A 154 -3.57 -11.70 2.74
CA VAL A 154 -4.26 -12.33 3.88
C VAL A 154 -3.50 -13.52 4.45
N LYS A 155 -2.73 -14.25 3.62
CA LYS A 155 -2.12 -15.54 3.99
C LYS A 155 -0.63 -15.49 4.23
N LEU A 156 0.08 -14.58 3.56
CA LEU A 156 1.51 -14.41 3.78
C LEU A 156 1.75 -13.45 4.96
N GLY A 157 2.80 -13.71 5.75
CA GLY A 157 3.26 -12.79 6.77
C GLY A 157 3.88 -11.52 6.15
N PRO A 158 3.88 -10.39 6.87
CA PRO A 158 4.49 -9.15 6.38
C PRO A 158 5.92 -9.31 5.90
N GLU A 159 6.70 -10.17 6.56
CA GLU A 159 8.08 -10.51 6.22
C GLU A 159 8.26 -11.25 4.88
N LEU A 160 7.15 -11.65 4.24
CA LEU A 160 7.10 -12.27 2.91
C LEU A 160 6.45 -11.36 1.85
N LEU A 161 6.00 -10.18 2.24
CA LEU A 161 5.28 -9.25 1.37
C LEU A 161 6.17 -8.08 0.92
N GLY A 162 5.59 -7.20 0.13
CA GLY A 162 6.17 -5.91 -0.21
C GLY A 162 7.38 -5.97 -1.14
N PHE A 163 8.17 -4.92 -1.07
CA PHE A 163 9.31 -4.71 -1.96
C PHE A 163 10.39 -5.78 -1.81
N HIS A 164 10.71 -6.20 -0.59
CA HIS A 164 11.85 -7.11 -0.36
C HIS A 164 11.64 -8.51 -0.92
N GLY A 165 10.41 -9.04 -0.89
CA GLY A 165 10.08 -10.31 -1.53
C GLY A 165 10.26 -10.26 -3.05
N ILE A 166 9.81 -9.17 -3.68
CA ILE A 166 9.96 -8.95 -5.12
C ILE A 166 11.44 -8.72 -5.49
N GLU A 167 12.15 -7.93 -4.68
CA GLU A 167 13.58 -7.67 -4.86
C GLU A 167 14.39 -8.97 -4.90
N TYR A 168 14.17 -9.85 -3.94
CA TYR A 168 14.84 -11.15 -3.89
C TYR A 168 14.63 -11.98 -5.17
N ILE A 169 13.45 -11.94 -5.76
CA ILE A 169 13.15 -12.65 -7.01
C ILE A 169 13.86 -12.00 -8.20
N MET A 170 13.85 -10.68 -8.29
CA MET A 170 14.23 -9.95 -9.50
C MET A 170 15.71 -9.53 -9.56
N PHE A 171 16.38 -9.41 -8.40
CA PHE A 171 17.76 -8.90 -8.36
C PHE A 171 18.72 -9.93 -7.77
N GLU A 172 19.99 -9.83 -8.17
CA GLU A 172 21.13 -10.57 -7.64
C GLU A 172 22.34 -9.66 -7.57
N ALA A 173 22.94 -9.53 -6.40
CA ALA A 173 24.10 -8.66 -6.16
C ALA A 173 23.90 -7.21 -6.68
N GLY A 174 22.72 -6.65 -6.45
CA GLY A 174 22.37 -5.27 -6.84
C GLY A 174 22.11 -5.05 -8.35
N SER A 175 21.99 -6.12 -9.13
CA SER A 175 21.73 -6.06 -10.58
C SER A 175 20.55 -6.94 -10.95
N PRO A 176 19.83 -6.66 -12.05
CA PRO A 176 18.79 -7.54 -12.56
C PRO A 176 19.31 -8.97 -12.75
N LYS A 177 18.58 -9.98 -12.28
CA LYS A 177 18.91 -11.38 -12.54
C LYS A 177 18.83 -11.70 -14.02
N ALA A 178 19.70 -12.58 -14.52
CA ALA A 178 19.49 -13.19 -15.84
C ALA A 178 18.16 -13.96 -15.85
N VAL A 179 17.38 -13.84 -16.90
CA VAL A 179 16.06 -14.46 -17.03
C VAL A 179 16.09 -15.98 -16.83
N SER A 180 17.19 -16.63 -17.21
CA SER A 180 17.39 -18.08 -17.04
C SER A 180 17.45 -18.53 -15.58
N LYS A 181 17.69 -17.61 -14.64
CA LYS A 181 17.72 -17.88 -13.19
C LYS A 181 16.36 -17.71 -12.53
N ILE A 182 15.38 -17.10 -13.20
CA ILE A 182 14.05 -16.81 -12.66
C ILE A 182 13.09 -17.92 -13.06
N LYS A 183 12.48 -18.57 -12.06
CA LYS A 183 11.54 -19.70 -12.25
C LYS A 183 10.10 -19.20 -12.37
N ASP A 184 9.24 -19.97 -13.02
CA ASP A 184 7.83 -19.59 -13.21
C ASP A 184 7.09 -19.39 -11.90
N LYS A 185 7.33 -20.25 -10.90
CA LYS A 185 6.72 -20.13 -9.58
C LYS A 185 7.20 -18.91 -8.79
N GLU A 186 8.44 -18.46 -9.03
CA GLU A 186 8.97 -17.22 -8.46
C GLU A 186 8.25 -16.00 -9.07
N LEU A 187 7.93 -16.04 -10.36
CA LEU A 187 7.12 -15.01 -11.02
C LEU A 187 5.66 -15.06 -10.56
N THR A 188 5.09 -16.26 -10.34
CA THR A 188 3.76 -16.39 -9.75
C THR A 188 3.69 -15.69 -8.39
N TYR A 189 4.63 -15.98 -7.50
CA TYR A 189 4.74 -15.33 -6.20
C TYR A 189 4.93 -13.81 -6.34
N ALA A 190 5.89 -13.38 -7.16
CA ALA A 190 6.18 -11.96 -7.33
C ALA A 190 4.96 -11.17 -7.85
N ILE A 191 4.14 -11.76 -8.74
CA ILE A 191 2.89 -11.14 -9.24
C ILE A 191 1.86 -11.00 -8.12
N ALA A 192 1.66 -12.04 -7.31
CA ALA A 192 0.70 -12.00 -6.20
C ALA A 192 1.10 -10.98 -5.13
N VAL A 193 2.37 -10.96 -4.75
CA VAL A 193 2.93 -10.00 -3.77
C VAL A 193 2.93 -8.57 -4.32
N ALA A 194 3.26 -8.38 -5.61
CA ALA A 194 3.15 -7.06 -6.23
C ALA A 194 1.70 -6.58 -6.31
N GLY A 195 0.74 -7.49 -6.45
CA GLY A 195 -0.68 -7.18 -6.41
C GLY A 195 -1.14 -6.69 -5.03
N ASP A 196 -0.71 -7.35 -3.93
CA ASP A 196 -0.97 -6.85 -2.56
C ASP A 196 -0.29 -5.50 -2.34
N LEU A 197 0.98 -5.36 -2.70
CA LEU A 197 1.73 -4.10 -2.64
C LEU A 197 0.96 -2.96 -3.34
N ARG A 198 0.51 -3.19 -4.57
CA ARG A 198 -0.34 -2.24 -5.31
C ARG A 198 -1.60 -1.89 -4.53
N ASN A 199 -2.32 -2.87 -3.99
CA ASN A 199 -3.56 -2.64 -3.25
C ASN A 199 -3.32 -1.76 -2.02
N LYS A 200 -2.21 -1.96 -1.30
CA LYS A 200 -1.80 -1.15 -0.15
C LYS A 200 -1.43 0.28 -0.56
N CYS A 201 -0.72 0.45 -1.66
CA CYS A 201 -0.36 1.77 -2.19
C CYS A 201 -1.60 2.57 -2.63
N TYR A 202 -2.56 1.91 -3.25
CA TYR A 202 -3.85 2.52 -3.55
C TYR A 202 -4.65 2.87 -2.29
N GLN A 203 -4.65 2.01 -1.28
CA GLN A 203 -5.28 2.31 0.00
C GLN A 203 -4.71 3.59 0.62
N LEU A 204 -3.38 3.79 0.57
CA LEU A 204 -2.74 5.02 1.01
C LEU A 204 -3.21 6.23 0.21
N GLN A 205 -3.18 6.14 -1.12
CA GLN A 205 -3.61 7.21 -2.01
C GLN A 205 -5.06 7.66 -1.72
N ILE A 206 -5.99 6.71 -1.63
CA ILE A 206 -7.41 7.00 -1.42
C ILE A 206 -7.65 7.57 -0.02
N SER A 207 -7.00 7.00 1.00
CA SER A 207 -7.17 7.46 2.38
C SER A 207 -6.72 8.91 2.57
N TRP A 208 -5.61 9.31 1.95
CA TRP A 208 -5.14 10.70 1.97
C TRP A 208 -5.97 11.63 1.10
N ALA A 209 -6.59 11.12 0.04
CA ALA A 209 -7.50 11.91 -0.79
C ALA A 209 -8.90 12.12 -0.15
N GLY A 210 -9.16 11.50 1.01
CA GLY A 210 -10.45 11.60 1.70
C GLY A 210 -11.57 10.78 1.07
N ALA A 211 -11.23 9.80 0.23
CA ALA A 211 -12.20 8.87 -0.33
C ALA A 211 -12.42 7.70 0.64
N ASP A 212 -13.69 7.29 0.83
CA ASP A 212 -14.02 6.13 1.64
C ASP A 212 -13.39 4.85 1.04
N THR A 213 -12.64 4.13 1.87
CA THR A 213 -11.92 2.91 1.49
C THR A 213 -12.84 1.76 1.07
N VAL A 214 -14.14 1.89 1.24
CA VAL A 214 -15.16 0.86 0.91
C VAL A 214 -15.35 0.70 -0.61
N SER A 215 -14.93 1.68 -1.42
CA SER A 215 -15.18 1.68 -2.87
C SER A 215 -14.14 0.90 -3.69
N TYR A 216 -13.10 0.38 -3.05
CA TYR A 216 -11.94 -0.18 -3.75
C TYR A 216 -12.22 -1.47 -4.51
N THR A 217 -13.09 -2.32 -3.98
CA THR A 217 -13.49 -3.59 -4.61
C THR A 217 -14.42 -3.41 -5.81
N HIS A 218 -15.00 -2.21 -6.00
CA HIS A 218 -15.94 -1.93 -7.09
C HIS A 218 -15.31 -1.22 -8.30
N LEU A 219 -14.06 -0.75 -8.20
CA LEU A 219 -13.37 -0.12 -9.34
C LEU A 219 -12.77 -1.14 -10.33
N ARG A 220 -12.91 -2.43 -10.06
CA ARG A 220 -12.46 -3.53 -10.93
C ARG A 220 -13.59 -4.23 -11.73
N ALA A 221 -14.81 -3.70 -11.70
CA ALA A 221 -15.93 -4.26 -12.48
C ALA A 221 -16.06 -3.61 -13.85
#